data_2e341ce12fe268ec0e19f41d235f2a7e
#
_entry.id   2e341ce12fe268ec0e19f41d235f2a7e
#
_cell.length_a   1.000
_cell.length_b   1.000
_cell.length_c   1.000
_cell.angle_alpha   90.00
_cell.angle_beta   90.00
_cell.angle_gamma   90.00
#
_symmetry.space_group_name_H-M   'P 1'
#
loop_
_entity.id
_entity.type
_entity.pdbx_description
1 polymer ?
#
loop_
_entity_poly.entity_id
_entity_poly.type
_entity_poly.pdbx_seq_one_letter_code
_entity_poly.pdbx_strand_id
1 'polypeptide(L)'
;ETAVILEKPDERFQFERQGYFYADPIDYTDEKPVFNKIVGLKDSWGKKTDDKPKVKEASKKQVNKVQVVGEVAAMTQEQQVLFDKYTKELKLNSEVSNILARDEKLSSFYEEALNELNSPIALANIVTNDVAKELKDKEINELKFTSVQIAQLIKIVDDGTISSKIAKQVFEDMTQSGTNPTKIVEDKGLVQISDPSIISPIIDEVIVKNPDNVEKFKAGNTKLLGFFVGQVLKTTGGKANPQVVNELVAQKQK
;
A
#
# COMPACT_ATOMS: atom_id res chain seq x y z
N GLU A 1 7.42 -29.98 -9.15
CA GLU A 1 7.20 -29.26 -10.45
C GLU A 1 6.18 -29.97 -11.32
N THR A 2 6.15 -31.30 -11.37
CA THR A 2 5.23 -32.07 -12.23
C THR A 2 3.77 -32.05 -11.73
N ALA A 3 3.52 -31.83 -10.47
CA ALA A 3 2.17 -31.79 -9.89
C ALA A 3 1.39 -30.50 -10.26
N VAL A 4 2.09 -29.43 -10.65
CA VAL A 4 1.49 -28.12 -10.99
C VAL A 4 1.00 -28.07 -12.45
N ILE A 5 1.43 -29.02 -13.29
CA ILE A 5 1.09 -29.07 -14.73
C ILE A 5 -0.32 -29.65 -14.98
N LEU A 6 -0.96 -30.24 -13.97
CA LEU A 6 -2.29 -30.84 -14.05
C LEU A 6 -3.42 -29.97 -13.50
N GLU A 7 -3.08 -28.78 -13.06
CA GLU A 7 -4.02 -27.87 -12.40
C GLU A 7 -4.70 -26.92 -13.40
N LYS A 8 -5.88 -26.46 -13.06
CA LYS A 8 -6.73 -25.65 -13.95
C LYS A 8 -6.34 -24.16 -13.89
N PRO A 9 -6.62 -23.38 -14.96
CA PRO A 9 -6.53 -21.94 -14.91
C PRO A 9 -7.29 -21.35 -13.71
N ASP A 10 -6.76 -20.24 -13.14
CA ASP A 10 -7.29 -19.53 -11.98
C ASP A 10 -7.06 -20.19 -10.60
N GLU A 11 -6.34 -21.30 -10.53
CA GLU A 11 -5.92 -21.89 -9.25
C GLU A 11 -4.69 -21.17 -8.67
N ARG A 12 -4.58 -21.16 -7.32
CA ARG A 12 -3.53 -20.45 -6.61
C ARG A 12 -2.55 -21.39 -5.95
N PHE A 13 -1.26 -21.05 -6.06
CA PHE A 13 -0.16 -21.88 -5.57
C PHE A 13 0.80 -21.08 -4.73
N GLN A 14 1.36 -21.74 -3.71
CA GLN A 14 2.53 -21.24 -3.00
C GLN A 14 3.76 -21.99 -3.45
N PHE A 15 4.67 -21.32 -4.12
CA PHE A 15 6.00 -21.87 -4.39
C PHE A 15 6.92 -21.60 -3.18
N GLU A 16 7.45 -22.68 -2.63
CA GLU A 16 8.30 -22.61 -1.42
C GLU A 16 9.44 -21.60 -1.60
N ARG A 17 9.53 -20.64 -0.67
CA ARG A 17 10.52 -19.54 -0.63
C ARG A 17 10.48 -18.55 -1.80
N GLN A 18 9.50 -18.63 -2.68
CA GLN A 18 9.39 -17.71 -3.83
C GLN A 18 8.19 -16.77 -3.75
N GLY A 19 7.08 -17.20 -3.17
CA GLY A 19 5.88 -16.40 -3.03
C GLY A 19 4.61 -17.15 -3.38
N TYR A 20 3.53 -16.39 -3.48
CA TYR A 20 2.23 -16.85 -3.93
C TYR A 20 2.05 -16.54 -5.42
N PHE A 21 1.50 -17.49 -6.15
CA PHE A 21 1.28 -17.41 -7.58
C PHE A 21 -0.12 -17.93 -7.91
N TYR A 22 -0.68 -17.55 -9.05
CA TYR A 22 -1.88 -18.15 -9.60
C TYR A 22 -1.67 -18.50 -11.06
N ALA A 23 -2.35 -19.56 -11.54
CA ALA A 23 -2.33 -19.94 -12.94
C ALA A 23 -3.10 -18.91 -13.76
N ASP A 24 -2.49 -18.37 -14.81
CA ASP A 24 -3.10 -17.30 -15.62
C ASP A 24 -4.35 -17.84 -16.35
N PRO A 25 -5.54 -17.23 -16.17
CA PRO A 25 -6.76 -17.74 -16.76
C PRO A 25 -6.86 -17.55 -18.28
N ILE A 26 -5.97 -16.74 -18.87
CA ILE A 26 -5.98 -16.41 -20.31
C ILE A 26 -4.85 -17.14 -21.05
N ASP A 27 -3.62 -17.09 -20.47
CA ASP A 27 -2.40 -17.54 -21.14
C ASP A 27 -1.94 -18.94 -20.69
N TYR A 28 -2.59 -19.55 -19.66
CA TYR A 28 -2.27 -20.88 -19.18
C TYR A 28 -2.76 -21.96 -20.14
N THR A 29 -1.87 -22.87 -20.53
CA THR A 29 -2.21 -24.11 -21.20
C THR A 29 -1.45 -25.27 -20.57
N ASP A 30 -1.97 -26.52 -20.71
CA ASP A 30 -1.34 -27.74 -20.19
C ASP A 30 0.07 -27.96 -20.75
N GLU A 31 0.31 -27.49 -21.98
CA GLU A 31 1.62 -27.56 -22.64
C GLU A 31 2.55 -26.41 -22.26
N LYS A 32 1.98 -25.26 -21.86
CA LYS A 32 2.70 -24.03 -21.45
C LYS A 32 2.06 -23.39 -20.24
N PRO A 33 2.37 -23.89 -19.03
CA PRO A 33 1.80 -23.33 -17.81
C PRO A 33 2.37 -21.93 -17.54
N VAL A 34 1.49 -20.94 -17.41
CA VAL A 34 1.81 -19.55 -17.09
C VAL A 34 1.30 -19.23 -15.69
N PHE A 35 2.21 -18.77 -14.82
CA PHE A 35 1.89 -18.41 -13.44
C PHE A 35 2.24 -16.95 -13.15
N ASN A 36 1.27 -16.20 -12.69
CA ASN A 36 1.44 -14.82 -12.23
C ASN A 36 1.74 -14.78 -10.76
N LYS A 37 2.79 -14.05 -10.38
CA LYS A 37 3.20 -13.88 -8.98
C LYS A 37 2.30 -12.86 -8.30
N ILE A 38 1.61 -13.26 -7.22
CA ILE A 38 0.74 -12.41 -6.42
C ILE A 38 1.56 -11.64 -5.37
N VAL A 39 2.36 -12.35 -4.56
CA VAL A 39 3.14 -11.77 -3.46
C VAL A 39 4.46 -12.54 -3.27
N GLY A 40 5.55 -11.83 -2.94
CA GLY A 40 6.81 -12.42 -2.52
C GLY A 40 6.85 -12.69 -1.02
N LEU A 41 7.47 -13.82 -0.59
CA LEU A 41 7.61 -14.19 0.84
C LEU A 41 8.57 -13.29 1.64
N LYS A 42 9.25 -12.33 0.99
CA LYS A 42 10.08 -11.31 1.64
C LYS A 42 9.82 -9.96 1.00
N ASP A 43 8.99 -9.16 1.62
CA ASP A 43 9.01 -7.72 1.41
C ASP A 43 10.20 -7.13 2.14
N SER A 44 11.32 -7.01 1.42
CA SER A 44 12.36 -6.06 1.79
C SER A 44 11.94 -4.70 1.22
N TRP A 45 11.31 -3.88 2.02
CA TRP A 45 11.15 -2.47 1.75
C TRP A 45 12.53 -1.83 1.54
N GLY A 46 12.86 -1.58 0.27
CA GLY A 46 14.02 -0.80 -0.13
C GLY A 46 15.33 -1.56 -0.21
N LYS A 47 15.55 -2.23 -1.36
CA LYS A 47 16.85 -2.25 -2.07
C LYS A 47 16.59 -2.77 -3.49
N LYS A 48 16.62 -1.87 -4.46
CA LYS A 48 16.85 -2.23 -5.87
C LYS A 48 18.33 -2.60 -5.99
N THR A 49 18.62 -3.83 -6.32
CA THR A 49 19.88 -4.23 -6.91
C THR A 49 19.58 -4.79 -8.29
N ASP A 50 20.10 -4.10 -9.30
CA ASP A 50 20.23 -4.63 -10.64
C ASP A 50 21.14 -5.86 -10.58
N ASP A 51 20.62 -7.04 -10.92
CA ASP A 51 21.43 -8.16 -11.34
C ASP A 51 20.68 -9.07 -12.30
N LYS A 52 21.29 -9.25 -13.47
CA LYS A 52 20.84 -10.17 -14.52
C LYS A 52 21.05 -11.61 -14.06
N PRO A 53 20.16 -12.57 -14.41
CA PRO A 53 20.27 -13.95 -13.97
C PRO A 53 21.40 -14.68 -14.69
N LYS A 54 22.39 -15.17 -13.94
CA LYS A 54 23.28 -16.26 -14.35
C LYS A 54 22.62 -17.60 -13.98
N VAL A 55 22.35 -18.39 -14.98
CA VAL A 55 21.93 -19.80 -14.85
C VAL A 55 23.05 -20.59 -14.19
N LYS A 56 22.76 -21.25 -13.06
CA LYS A 56 23.56 -22.34 -12.52
C LYS A 56 22.64 -23.49 -12.14
N GLU A 57 22.90 -24.64 -12.76
CA GLU A 57 22.33 -25.94 -12.42
C GLU A 57 22.65 -26.30 -10.96
N ALA A 58 21.66 -26.76 -10.22
CA ALA A 58 21.86 -27.37 -8.91
C ALA A 58 20.87 -28.50 -8.63
N SER A 59 21.45 -29.66 -8.64
CA SER A 59 21.17 -30.93 -7.91
C SER A 59 19.85 -31.14 -7.16
N LYS A 60 19.26 -32.30 -7.49
CA LYS A 60 18.11 -32.98 -6.86
C LYS A 60 18.22 -33.09 -5.35
N LYS A 61 17.23 -32.60 -4.59
CA LYS A 61 16.90 -33.04 -3.23
C LYS A 61 15.39 -33.19 -3.07
N GLN A 62 15.03 -34.23 -2.35
CA GLN A 62 13.71 -34.80 -2.11
C GLN A 62 12.62 -33.78 -1.77
N VAL A 63 11.47 -33.98 -2.40
CA VAL A 63 10.24 -33.20 -2.21
C VAL A 63 9.48 -33.73 -1.01
N ASN A 64 9.37 -32.95 0.06
CA ASN A 64 8.41 -33.19 1.13
C ASN A 64 7.02 -32.66 0.67
N LYS A 65 5.99 -33.50 0.90
CA LYS A 65 4.58 -33.21 0.60
C LYS A 65 4.18 -31.80 1.04
N VAL A 66 3.81 -30.95 0.09
CA VAL A 66 3.15 -29.67 0.33
C VAL A 66 1.76 -29.96 0.89
N GLN A 67 1.46 -29.50 2.09
CA GLN A 67 0.09 -29.46 2.57
C GLN A 67 -0.68 -28.40 1.76
N VAL A 68 -1.68 -28.87 1.03
CA VAL A 68 -2.67 -28.01 0.39
C VAL A 68 -3.37 -27.23 1.51
N VAL A 69 -3.16 -25.92 1.58
CA VAL A 69 -3.96 -25.03 2.43
C VAL A 69 -5.35 -25.00 1.80
N GLY A 70 -6.34 -25.41 2.59
CA GLY A 70 -7.68 -25.81 2.20
C GLY A 70 -8.33 -24.98 1.09
N GLU A 71 -9.23 -25.63 0.36
CA GLU A 71 -10.15 -25.04 -0.61
C GLU A 71 -10.71 -23.73 -0.05
N VAL A 72 -10.45 -22.62 -0.75
CA VAL A 72 -11.14 -21.37 -0.44
C VAL A 72 -12.61 -21.63 -0.77
N ALA A 73 -13.43 -21.76 0.26
CA ALA A 73 -14.86 -22.05 0.11
C ALA A 73 -15.47 -21.11 -0.93
N ALA A 74 -16.30 -21.65 -1.81
CA ALA A 74 -17.03 -20.85 -2.80
C ALA A 74 -17.73 -19.67 -2.10
N MET A 75 -17.79 -18.53 -2.74
CA MET A 75 -18.53 -17.38 -2.20
C MET A 75 -20.01 -17.73 -2.08
N THR A 76 -20.65 -17.25 -1.01
CA THR A 76 -22.12 -17.26 -0.93
C THR A 76 -22.70 -16.31 -1.99
N GLN A 77 -23.98 -16.43 -2.27
CA GLN A 77 -24.64 -15.54 -3.22
C GLN A 77 -24.52 -14.05 -2.79
N GLU A 78 -24.63 -13.76 -1.51
CA GLU A 78 -24.47 -12.41 -0.95
C GLU A 78 -23.04 -11.89 -1.11
N GLN A 79 -22.04 -12.73 -0.81
CA GLN A 79 -20.64 -12.38 -1.01
C GLN A 79 -20.31 -12.12 -2.49
N GLN A 80 -20.91 -12.88 -3.41
CA GLN A 80 -20.71 -12.66 -4.84
C GLN A 80 -21.31 -11.34 -5.30
N VAL A 81 -22.47 -10.95 -4.79
CA VAL A 81 -23.08 -9.64 -5.06
C VAL A 81 -22.18 -8.50 -4.61
N LEU A 82 -21.64 -8.60 -3.38
CA LEU A 82 -20.70 -7.59 -2.86
C LEU A 82 -19.41 -7.54 -3.67
N PHE A 83 -18.83 -8.70 -4.01
CA PHE A 83 -17.64 -8.78 -4.84
C PHE A 83 -17.84 -8.11 -6.21
N ASP A 84 -18.98 -8.37 -6.84
CA ASP A 84 -19.34 -7.77 -8.12
C ASP A 84 -19.52 -6.25 -8.01
N LYS A 85 -20.18 -5.76 -6.97
CA LYS A 85 -20.30 -4.33 -6.65
C LYS A 85 -18.91 -3.69 -6.50
N TYR A 86 -18.06 -4.27 -5.69
CA TYR A 86 -16.73 -3.70 -5.41
C TYR A 86 -15.83 -3.69 -6.64
N THR A 87 -15.82 -4.75 -7.42
CA THR A 87 -14.99 -4.82 -8.63
C THR A 87 -15.54 -4.01 -9.80
N LYS A 88 -16.85 -4.14 -10.08
CA LYS A 88 -17.45 -3.59 -11.30
C LYS A 88 -17.87 -2.13 -11.15
N GLU A 89 -18.43 -1.75 -10.01
CA GLU A 89 -18.93 -0.40 -9.77
C GLU A 89 -17.88 0.49 -9.11
N LEU A 90 -17.26 0.01 -8.01
CA LEU A 90 -16.27 0.80 -7.25
C LEU A 90 -14.84 0.67 -7.78
N LYS A 91 -14.60 -0.18 -8.79
CA LYS A 91 -13.29 -0.37 -9.46
C LYS A 91 -12.17 -0.79 -8.51
N LEU A 92 -12.51 -1.49 -7.43
CA LEU A 92 -11.49 -2.08 -6.56
C LEU A 92 -10.84 -3.26 -7.27
N ASN A 93 -9.58 -3.56 -6.94
CA ASN A 93 -8.93 -4.75 -7.44
C ASN A 93 -9.57 -6.02 -6.84
N SER A 94 -9.42 -7.15 -7.53
CA SER A 94 -10.07 -8.41 -7.15
C SER A 94 -9.65 -8.92 -5.76
N GLU A 95 -8.40 -8.68 -5.33
CA GLU A 95 -7.89 -9.10 -4.03
C GLU A 95 -8.60 -8.36 -2.89
N VAL A 96 -8.63 -7.04 -2.96
CA VAL A 96 -9.32 -6.18 -1.98
C VAL A 96 -10.82 -6.45 -1.95
N SER A 97 -11.44 -6.60 -3.13
CA SER A 97 -12.87 -6.94 -3.25
C SER A 97 -13.19 -8.29 -2.62
N ASN A 98 -12.31 -9.30 -2.79
CA ASN A 98 -12.48 -10.61 -2.19
C ASN A 98 -12.35 -10.58 -0.65
N ILE A 99 -11.41 -9.79 -0.10
CA ILE A 99 -11.26 -9.61 1.34
C ILE A 99 -12.53 -8.97 1.91
N LEU A 100 -12.98 -7.84 1.36
CA LEU A 100 -14.17 -7.14 1.82
C LEU A 100 -15.43 -7.98 1.69
N ALA A 101 -15.65 -8.66 0.55
CA ALA A 101 -16.87 -9.43 0.34
C ALA A 101 -16.99 -10.66 1.24
N ARG A 102 -15.89 -11.21 1.74
CA ARG A 102 -15.89 -12.41 2.59
C ARG A 102 -15.95 -12.10 4.08
N ASP A 103 -15.61 -10.91 4.48
CA ASP A 103 -15.61 -10.48 5.89
C ASP A 103 -16.73 -9.47 6.12
N GLU A 104 -17.79 -9.91 6.78
CA GLU A 104 -18.98 -9.10 7.03
C GLU A 104 -18.67 -7.86 7.89
N LYS A 105 -17.75 -7.97 8.86
CA LYS A 105 -17.34 -6.85 9.70
C LYS A 105 -16.62 -5.77 8.86
N LEU A 106 -15.66 -6.19 8.04
CA LEU A 106 -14.93 -5.28 7.16
C LEU A 106 -15.85 -4.66 6.11
N SER A 107 -16.74 -5.47 5.52
CA SER A 107 -17.73 -5.02 4.55
C SER A 107 -18.64 -3.93 5.13
N SER A 108 -19.26 -4.21 6.30
CA SER A 108 -20.13 -3.25 6.99
C SER A 108 -19.41 -1.95 7.31
N PHE A 109 -18.21 -2.05 7.90
CA PHE A 109 -17.39 -0.89 8.24
C PHE A 109 -17.01 -0.07 7.00
N TYR A 110 -16.65 -0.75 5.90
CA TYR A 110 -16.31 -0.10 4.63
C TYR A 110 -17.50 0.62 4.00
N GLU A 111 -18.68 -0.03 3.95
CA GLU A 111 -19.89 0.57 3.38
C GLU A 111 -20.34 1.80 4.19
N GLU A 112 -20.27 1.75 5.53
CA GLU A 112 -20.54 2.92 6.36
C GLU A 112 -19.57 4.08 6.08
N ALA A 113 -18.27 3.80 5.99
CA ALA A 113 -17.29 4.82 5.64
C ALA A 113 -17.50 5.40 4.23
N LEU A 114 -17.91 4.55 3.28
CA LEU A 114 -18.18 4.95 1.90
C LEU A 114 -19.40 5.86 1.78
N ASN A 115 -20.41 5.69 2.64
CA ASN A 115 -21.58 6.58 2.72
C ASN A 115 -21.19 8.01 3.14
N GLU A 116 -20.13 8.15 3.95
CA GLU A 116 -19.64 9.45 4.43
C GLU A 116 -18.69 10.12 3.42
N LEU A 117 -17.92 9.34 2.67
CA LEU A 117 -16.92 9.84 1.74
C LEU A 117 -16.84 8.97 0.49
N ASN A 118 -17.08 9.55 -0.67
CA ASN A 118 -16.92 8.84 -1.95
C ASN A 118 -15.43 8.77 -2.37
N SER A 119 -14.65 7.98 -1.63
CA SER A 119 -13.24 7.66 -1.94
C SER A 119 -13.01 6.15 -1.84
N PRO A 120 -13.60 5.34 -2.76
CA PRO A 120 -13.70 3.89 -2.60
C PRO A 120 -12.34 3.20 -2.49
N ILE A 121 -11.36 3.59 -3.30
CA ILE A 121 -10.03 2.94 -3.31
C ILE A 121 -9.25 3.26 -2.03
N ALA A 122 -9.24 4.52 -1.59
CA ALA A 122 -8.51 4.92 -0.39
C ALA A 122 -9.13 4.31 0.87
N LEU A 123 -10.47 4.32 0.99
CA LEU A 123 -11.19 3.68 2.08
C LEU A 123 -10.97 2.17 2.11
N ALA A 124 -11.05 1.49 0.97
CA ALA A 124 -10.79 0.06 0.89
C ALA A 124 -9.38 -0.29 1.35
N ASN A 125 -8.37 0.50 0.96
CA ASN A 125 -6.99 0.28 1.36
C ASN A 125 -6.78 0.41 2.87
N ILE A 126 -7.32 1.45 3.52
CA ILE A 126 -7.16 1.61 4.97
C ILE A 126 -7.96 0.56 5.75
N VAL A 127 -9.16 0.20 5.27
CA VAL A 127 -10.00 -0.81 5.91
C VAL A 127 -9.36 -2.19 5.85
N THR A 128 -8.87 -2.62 4.69
CA THR A 128 -8.28 -3.96 4.54
C THR A 128 -6.87 -4.10 5.12
N ASN A 129 -6.12 -3.00 5.23
CA ASN A 129 -4.73 -3.06 5.72
C ASN A 129 -4.59 -2.68 7.20
N ASP A 130 -5.33 -1.66 7.66
CA ASP A 130 -5.11 -1.09 8.98
C ASP A 130 -6.28 -1.39 9.93
N VAL A 131 -7.53 -1.13 9.53
CA VAL A 131 -8.72 -1.46 10.34
C VAL A 131 -8.86 -2.98 10.55
N ALA A 132 -8.55 -3.80 9.54
CA ALA A 132 -8.59 -5.25 9.64
C ALA A 132 -7.66 -5.81 10.74
N LYS A 133 -6.51 -5.15 10.99
CA LYS A 133 -5.61 -5.54 12.08
C LYS A 133 -6.23 -5.31 13.45
N GLU A 134 -6.93 -4.18 13.59
CA GLU A 134 -7.61 -3.83 14.83
C GLU A 134 -8.84 -4.72 15.09
N LEU A 135 -9.50 -5.20 14.04
CA LEU A 135 -10.66 -6.09 14.11
C LEU A 135 -10.32 -7.56 14.27
N LYS A 136 -9.04 -7.96 14.15
CA LYS A 136 -8.64 -9.37 14.16
C LYS A 136 -9.17 -10.15 15.38
N ASP A 137 -9.15 -9.51 16.55
CA ASP A 137 -9.53 -10.12 17.83
C ASP A 137 -10.62 -9.29 18.55
N LYS A 138 -11.35 -8.40 17.83
CA LYS A 138 -12.34 -7.47 18.36
C LYS A 138 -13.60 -7.44 17.52
N GLU A 139 -14.70 -7.00 18.13
CA GLU A 139 -15.89 -6.59 17.41
C GLU A 139 -15.84 -5.10 17.04
N ILE A 140 -16.67 -4.67 16.07
CA ILE A 140 -16.71 -3.27 15.60
C ILE A 140 -16.96 -2.29 16.75
N ASN A 141 -17.85 -2.66 17.68
CA ASN A 141 -18.19 -1.84 18.84
C ASN A 141 -17.09 -1.76 19.90
N GLU A 142 -16.05 -2.57 19.81
CA GLU A 142 -14.88 -2.53 20.69
C GLU A 142 -13.78 -1.61 20.15
N LEU A 143 -13.92 -1.16 18.91
CA LEU A 143 -13.00 -0.16 18.34
C LEU A 143 -13.21 1.19 19.03
N LYS A 144 -12.11 1.89 19.30
CA LYS A 144 -12.16 3.26 19.86
C LYS A 144 -12.49 4.31 18.81
N PHE A 145 -12.48 3.96 17.55
CA PHE A 145 -12.76 4.84 16.41
C PHE A 145 -13.91 4.28 15.57
N THR A 146 -14.51 5.13 14.75
CA THR A 146 -15.67 4.79 13.92
C THR A 146 -15.32 4.85 12.43
N SER A 147 -16.17 4.26 11.59
CA SER A 147 -16.14 4.36 10.13
C SER A 147 -16.17 5.82 9.65
N VAL A 148 -16.97 6.68 10.31
CA VAL A 148 -17.05 8.13 10.04
C VAL A 148 -15.70 8.80 10.28
N GLN A 149 -15.00 8.47 11.37
CA GLN A 149 -13.66 9.01 11.65
C GLN A 149 -12.62 8.55 10.64
N ILE A 150 -12.73 7.32 10.12
CA ILE A 150 -11.87 6.84 9.04
C ILE A 150 -12.15 7.61 7.74
N ALA A 151 -13.42 7.85 7.41
CA ALA A 151 -13.78 8.71 6.26
C ALA A 151 -13.21 10.13 6.41
N GLN A 152 -13.28 10.72 7.60
CA GLN A 152 -12.67 12.04 7.89
C GLN A 152 -11.15 12.01 7.75
N LEU A 153 -10.47 10.95 8.21
CA LEU A 153 -9.03 10.79 8.03
C LEU A 153 -8.64 10.75 6.55
N ILE A 154 -9.35 9.97 5.75
CA ILE A 154 -9.11 9.92 4.29
C ILE A 154 -9.39 11.27 3.64
N LYS A 155 -10.46 11.97 4.03
CA LYS A 155 -10.79 13.29 3.51
C LYS A 155 -9.65 14.29 3.71
N ILE A 156 -9.06 14.38 4.90
CA ILE A 156 -7.95 15.31 5.18
C ILE A 156 -6.63 14.90 4.50
N VAL A 157 -6.52 13.65 4.03
CA VAL A 157 -5.44 13.22 3.12
C VAL A 157 -5.72 13.63 1.69
N ASP A 158 -6.95 13.39 1.21
CA ASP A 158 -7.37 13.68 -0.17
C ASP A 158 -7.35 15.19 -0.47
N ASP A 159 -7.69 16.03 0.51
CA ASP A 159 -7.62 17.49 0.39
C ASP A 159 -6.20 18.07 0.61
N GLY A 160 -5.23 17.20 0.92
CA GLY A 160 -3.82 17.59 1.09
C GLY A 160 -3.50 18.26 2.42
N THR A 161 -4.41 18.26 3.40
CA THR A 161 -4.16 18.81 4.75
C THR A 161 -3.04 18.06 5.44
N ILE A 162 -2.97 16.74 5.27
CA ILE A 162 -1.88 15.90 5.75
C ILE A 162 -1.38 14.93 4.68
N SER A 163 -0.13 14.48 4.81
CA SER A 163 0.41 13.43 3.93
C SER A 163 -0.04 12.04 4.38
N SER A 164 0.00 11.04 3.46
CA SER A 164 -0.28 9.63 3.79
C SER A 164 0.62 9.08 4.90
N LYS A 165 1.84 9.61 5.06
CA LYS A 165 2.75 9.24 6.16
C LYS A 165 2.22 9.75 7.50
N ILE A 166 1.73 10.99 7.54
CA ILE A 166 1.14 11.59 8.74
C ILE A 166 -0.19 10.89 9.06
N ALA A 167 -0.99 10.52 8.06
CA ALA A 167 -2.23 9.79 8.26
C ALA A 167 -2.05 8.49 9.05
N LYS A 168 -0.96 7.74 8.83
CA LYS A 168 -0.65 6.54 9.62
C LYS A 168 -0.41 6.85 11.10
N GLN A 169 0.31 7.93 11.38
CA GLN A 169 0.53 8.38 12.76
C GLN A 169 -0.79 8.82 13.41
N VAL A 170 -1.62 9.57 12.68
CA VAL A 170 -2.95 9.98 13.17
C VAL A 170 -3.84 8.76 13.42
N PHE A 171 -3.82 7.75 12.54
CA PHE A 171 -4.55 6.51 12.75
C PHE A 171 -4.09 5.77 14.02
N GLU A 172 -2.78 5.64 14.25
CA GLU A 172 -2.26 5.06 15.49
C GLU A 172 -2.75 5.81 16.74
N ASP A 173 -2.75 7.14 16.71
CA ASP A 173 -3.30 7.95 17.80
C ASP A 173 -4.82 7.73 17.99
N MET A 174 -5.57 7.59 16.90
CA MET A 174 -7.00 7.28 16.93
C MET A 174 -7.27 5.92 17.58
N THR A 175 -6.50 4.90 17.25
CA THR A 175 -6.66 3.55 17.84
C THR A 175 -6.43 3.55 19.35
N GLN A 176 -5.58 4.44 19.85
CA GLN A 176 -5.27 4.56 21.28
C GLN A 176 -6.29 5.42 22.03
N SER A 177 -6.66 6.56 21.46
CA SER A 177 -7.42 7.61 22.17
C SER A 177 -8.89 7.71 21.80
N GLY A 178 -9.29 7.22 20.62
CA GLY A 178 -10.64 7.45 20.05
C GLY A 178 -10.88 8.89 19.59
N THR A 179 -9.86 9.73 19.62
CA THR A 179 -9.98 11.15 19.28
C THR A 179 -10.20 11.33 17.77
N ASN A 180 -10.99 12.33 17.41
CA ASN A 180 -11.24 12.70 16.01
C ASN A 180 -9.94 13.05 15.28
N PRO A 181 -9.71 12.58 14.02
CA PRO A 181 -8.48 12.81 13.29
C PRO A 181 -8.16 14.29 13.07
N THR A 182 -9.16 15.13 12.79
CA THR A 182 -8.96 16.59 12.63
C THR A 182 -8.38 17.20 13.90
N LYS A 183 -8.93 16.82 15.05
CA LYS A 183 -8.45 17.32 16.35
C LYS A 183 -7.03 16.86 16.65
N ILE A 184 -6.66 15.61 16.33
CA ILE A 184 -5.29 15.12 16.48
C ILE A 184 -4.32 15.94 15.63
N VAL A 185 -4.73 16.23 14.38
CA VAL A 185 -3.92 17.04 13.44
C VAL A 185 -3.71 18.45 13.96
N GLU A 186 -4.75 19.08 14.50
CA GLU A 186 -4.70 20.42 15.09
C GLU A 186 -3.83 20.45 16.34
N ASP A 187 -4.11 19.59 17.32
CA ASP A 187 -3.42 19.54 18.61
C ASP A 187 -1.91 19.27 18.47
N LYS A 188 -1.53 18.46 17.47
CA LYS A 188 -0.12 18.12 17.19
C LYS A 188 0.53 18.98 16.10
N GLY A 189 -0.20 19.93 15.52
CA GLY A 189 0.30 20.81 14.46
C GLY A 189 0.84 20.02 13.26
N LEU A 190 0.09 19.00 12.77
CA LEU A 190 0.52 18.07 11.73
C LEU A 190 0.13 18.51 10.31
N VAL A 191 -0.39 19.72 10.15
CA VAL A 191 -0.79 20.26 8.84
C VAL A 191 0.41 20.29 7.89
N GLN A 192 0.17 19.88 6.65
CA GLN A 192 1.20 19.83 5.61
C GLN A 192 1.63 21.23 5.19
N ILE A 193 2.94 21.43 5.07
CA ILE A 193 3.55 22.69 4.60
C ILE A 193 3.62 22.65 3.07
N SER A 194 2.82 23.45 2.39
CA SER A 194 2.82 23.58 0.93
C SER A 194 3.30 24.96 0.45
N ASP A 195 3.59 25.90 1.37
CA ASP A 195 4.08 27.22 1.02
C ASP A 195 5.52 27.18 0.51
N PRO A 196 5.79 27.58 -0.76
CA PRO A 196 7.13 27.63 -1.31
C PRO A 196 8.09 28.52 -0.52
N SER A 197 7.61 29.59 0.10
CA SER A 197 8.43 30.52 0.89
C SER A 197 9.00 29.88 2.15
N ILE A 198 8.28 28.91 2.73
CA ILE A 198 8.72 28.13 3.89
C ILE A 198 9.63 26.97 3.46
N ILE A 199 9.30 26.31 2.35
CA ILE A 199 10.04 25.12 1.88
C ILE A 199 11.38 25.50 1.25
N SER A 200 11.46 26.61 0.52
CA SER A 200 12.65 27.02 -0.23
C SER A 200 13.92 27.17 0.62
N PRO A 201 13.88 27.85 1.79
CA PRO A 201 15.03 27.92 2.66
C PRO A 201 15.51 26.57 3.17
N ILE A 202 14.59 25.63 3.44
CA ILE A 202 14.92 24.27 3.89
C ILE A 202 15.64 23.51 2.78
N ILE A 203 15.21 23.68 1.52
CA ILE A 203 15.89 23.10 0.36
C ILE A 203 17.30 23.66 0.24
N ASP A 204 17.49 24.97 0.42
CA ASP A 204 18.81 25.62 0.36
C ASP A 204 19.76 25.04 1.42
N GLU A 205 19.29 24.85 2.64
CA GLU A 205 20.09 24.19 3.68
C GLU A 205 20.47 22.74 3.31
N VAL A 206 19.55 21.98 2.73
CA VAL A 206 19.82 20.61 2.29
C VAL A 206 20.83 20.57 1.16
N ILE A 207 20.76 21.52 0.22
CA ILE A 207 21.71 21.69 -0.88
C ILE A 207 23.11 22.00 -0.33
N VAL A 208 23.22 22.96 0.56
CA VAL A 208 24.52 23.37 1.17
C VAL A 208 25.15 22.22 1.97
N LYS A 209 24.35 21.40 2.63
CA LYS A 209 24.83 20.22 3.41
C LYS A 209 25.27 19.04 2.54
N ASN A 210 24.98 19.04 1.23
CA ASN A 210 25.23 17.89 0.34
C ASN A 210 25.90 18.29 -0.98
N PRO A 211 27.06 18.98 -0.99
CA PRO A 211 27.68 19.54 -2.20
C PRO A 211 28.00 18.46 -3.24
N ASP A 212 28.54 17.30 -2.84
CA ASP A 212 28.91 16.22 -3.75
C ASP A 212 27.68 15.64 -4.50
N ASN A 213 26.53 15.60 -3.85
CA ASN A 213 25.29 15.14 -4.47
C ASN A 213 24.71 16.20 -5.42
N VAL A 214 24.92 17.49 -5.11
CA VAL A 214 24.54 18.60 -5.99
C VAL A 214 25.33 18.54 -7.29
N GLU A 215 26.65 18.35 -7.23
CA GLU A 215 27.51 18.22 -8.42
C GLU A 215 27.08 17.04 -9.29
N LYS A 216 26.85 15.87 -8.69
CA LYS A 216 26.37 14.68 -9.39
C LYS A 216 24.98 14.88 -10.01
N PHE A 217 24.08 15.60 -9.33
CA PHE A 217 22.77 15.92 -9.86
C PHE A 217 22.87 16.84 -11.08
N LYS A 218 23.67 17.91 -10.99
CA LYS A 218 23.96 18.82 -12.11
C LYS A 218 24.66 18.12 -13.28
N ALA A 219 25.47 17.09 -13.01
CA ALA A 219 26.07 16.23 -14.01
C ALA A 219 25.08 15.25 -14.69
N GLY A 220 23.78 15.35 -14.39
CA GLY A 220 22.72 14.58 -15.06
C GLY A 220 22.20 13.38 -14.28
N ASN A 221 22.63 13.14 -13.03
CA ASN A 221 22.08 12.05 -12.22
C ASN A 221 20.72 12.44 -11.59
N THR A 222 19.67 12.36 -12.40
CA THR A 222 18.29 12.71 -11.99
C THR A 222 17.72 11.86 -10.84
N LYS A 223 18.32 10.68 -10.55
CA LYS A 223 17.92 9.82 -9.41
C LYS A 223 18.15 10.52 -8.06
N LEU A 224 19.06 11.50 -8.01
CA LEU A 224 19.33 12.28 -6.80
C LEU A 224 18.21 13.25 -6.43
N LEU A 225 17.26 13.53 -7.34
CA LEU A 225 16.07 14.30 -7.00
C LEU A 225 15.32 13.67 -5.79
N GLY A 226 15.11 12.35 -5.84
CA GLY A 226 14.48 11.62 -4.74
C GLY A 226 15.28 11.69 -3.43
N PHE A 227 16.61 11.76 -3.49
CA PHE A 227 17.47 11.96 -2.32
C PHE A 227 17.21 13.33 -1.68
N PHE A 228 17.22 14.43 -2.45
CA PHE A 228 16.97 15.77 -1.92
C PHE A 228 15.57 15.91 -1.34
N VAL A 229 14.55 15.39 -2.03
CA VAL A 229 13.18 15.35 -1.52
C VAL A 229 13.12 14.59 -0.20
N GLY A 230 13.77 13.42 -0.11
CA GLY A 230 13.83 12.62 1.12
C GLY A 230 14.49 13.37 2.29
N GLN A 231 15.56 14.14 2.03
CA GLN A 231 16.22 14.96 3.06
C GLN A 231 15.33 16.10 3.55
N VAL A 232 14.64 16.81 2.66
CA VAL A 232 13.68 17.88 3.03
C VAL A 232 12.53 17.32 3.85
N LEU A 233 11.96 16.18 3.43
CA LEU A 233 10.91 15.50 4.19
C LEU A 233 11.39 15.04 5.57
N LYS A 234 12.64 14.58 5.67
CA LYS A 234 13.22 14.22 6.97
C LYS A 234 13.38 15.44 7.88
N THR A 235 13.88 16.54 7.35
CA THR A 235 14.08 17.81 8.09
C THR A 235 12.76 18.38 8.58
N THR A 236 11.69 18.27 7.80
CA THR A 236 10.35 18.77 8.14
C THR A 236 9.48 17.77 8.92
N GLY A 237 10.04 16.62 9.33
CA GLY A 237 9.28 15.56 10.00
C GLY A 237 8.18 14.94 9.13
N GLY A 238 8.27 15.07 7.80
CA GLY A 238 7.27 14.60 6.84
C GLY A 238 6.14 15.61 6.58
N LYS A 239 6.23 16.83 7.11
CA LYS A 239 5.20 17.87 6.93
C LYS A 239 5.29 18.61 5.59
N ALA A 240 6.47 18.71 4.96
CA ALA A 240 6.57 19.34 3.64
C ALA A 240 5.81 18.55 2.57
N ASN A 241 5.11 19.25 1.67
CA ASN A 241 4.41 18.65 0.53
C ASN A 241 5.44 18.10 -0.47
N PRO A 242 5.48 16.77 -0.74
CA PRO A 242 6.48 16.17 -1.60
C PRO A 242 6.45 16.69 -3.04
N GLN A 243 5.27 17.06 -3.56
CA GLN A 243 5.14 17.59 -4.92
C GLN A 243 5.78 18.97 -5.01
N VAL A 244 5.45 19.87 -4.08
CA VAL A 244 6.04 21.21 -4.01
C VAL A 244 7.56 21.13 -3.82
N VAL A 245 8.04 20.24 -2.96
CA VAL A 245 9.48 20.00 -2.77
C VAL A 245 10.13 19.53 -4.08
N ASN A 246 9.53 18.56 -4.79
CA ASN A 246 10.03 18.08 -6.09
C ASN A 246 10.18 19.22 -7.10
N GLU A 247 9.14 20.04 -7.25
CA GLU A 247 9.12 21.17 -8.18
C GLU A 247 10.20 22.19 -7.84
N LEU A 248 10.30 22.58 -6.58
CA LEU A 248 11.28 23.57 -6.11
C LEU A 248 12.73 23.05 -6.23
N VAL A 249 13.00 21.80 -5.89
CA VAL A 249 14.33 21.19 -6.08
C VAL A 249 14.70 21.14 -7.56
N ALA A 250 13.77 20.75 -8.45
CA ALA A 250 14.00 20.71 -9.88
C ALA A 250 14.24 22.11 -10.47
N GLN A 251 13.59 23.16 -9.96
CA GLN A 251 13.82 24.54 -10.39
C GLN A 251 15.18 25.09 -9.94
N LYS A 252 15.61 24.82 -8.72
CA LYS A 252 16.89 25.33 -8.16
C LYS A 252 18.13 24.65 -8.75
N GLN A 253 17.97 23.57 -9.47
CA GLN A 253 19.08 22.79 -10.05
C GLN A 253 19.23 22.99 -11.56
N LYS A 254 18.39 23.82 -12.18
CA LYS A 254 18.56 24.31 -13.56
C LYS A 254 19.52 25.48 -13.59
#